data_20e68afaec949f38dd479b6c1f22aed8
#
_entry.id   20e68afaec949f38dd479b6c1f22aed8
#
_cell.length_a   1.000
_cell.length_b   1.000
_cell.length_c   1.000
_cell.angle_alpha   90.00
_cell.angle_beta   90.00
_cell.angle_gamma   90.00
#
_symmetry.space_group_name_H-M   'P 1'
#
loop_
_entity.id
_entity.type
_entity.pdbx_description
1 polymer ?
#
loop_
_entity_poly.entity_id
_entity_poly.type
_entity_poly.pdbx_seq_one_letter_code
_entity_poly.pdbx_strand_id
1 'polypeptide(L)'
;MRWIPHARRVGAWDHGLFDRVAARHWPGGDRVLPGLSRAANHGVLWFAAAAGMAAVGTPRGRRAAVRGVASLAVASGTVNTLGKGAVRRARPLVDTVPVIRRLSRQPVTTSFPSGHAASAAAFATGVALESPRWGAVVAPVAAAVAFSRVYTGVHYPSDVLAGALLGVGAAYAVRGVSPTRAQLPAPARPVADAPPLRDGAGLVLVANVSAGQRTADPASGGDGDGDADGAPEGADRGVTDGGAAGPRTADGDRTATGGGAVAAGDAVAANAALSTVRSALPEAEIVVCDPASGSVTDAMEKAAARASDQSGALGVLGGDGTINAAATAALRYGVPLAVLPGGTRNHFAYDLGIETVADACRAVAAGEAAGVDVARFTPGPGRAEGDGDGGASGYFLNTFSLGSYPELVRIRERWAPRIGAWPAGVVAGVHVLRTSGQVEAGLGGRQRLLWQLFVGNCAYKGIGLAPVRRRDLADGLLDVRVVRGGRWARARLFAAALTSVVNRSPLHSTARLRRLRINDIPSGTLLAYDGEVAEAPAELLVDKLHEALTVYRPLPA
;
A
#
# COMPACT_ATOMS: atom_id res chain seq x y z
N MET A 1 8.58 -34.20 -34.12
CA MET A 1 7.65 -35.20 -33.54
C MET A 1 8.37 -36.20 -32.60
N ARG A 2 9.06 -35.75 -31.55
CA ARG A 2 9.85 -36.56 -30.58
C ARG A 2 9.39 -36.43 -29.12
N TRP A 3 8.15 -36.02 -28.84
CA TRP A 3 7.63 -35.78 -27.50
C TRP A 3 6.83 -36.94 -26.89
N ILE A 4 6.50 -37.96 -27.64
CA ILE A 4 5.61 -39.06 -27.25
C ILE A 4 6.17 -40.01 -26.15
N PRO A 5 7.51 -40.32 -26.10
CA PRO A 5 8.04 -41.22 -25.07
C PRO A 5 8.04 -40.64 -23.65
N HIS A 6 8.26 -39.34 -23.52
CA HIS A 6 8.30 -38.68 -22.20
C HIS A 6 6.90 -38.53 -21.58
N ALA A 7 5.89 -38.23 -22.37
CA ALA A 7 4.52 -38.13 -21.89
C ALA A 7 3.98 -39.49 -21.37
N ARG A 8 4.33 -40.61 -22.03
CA ARG A 8 3.97 -41.93 -21.55
C ARG A 8 4.66 -42.32 -20.24
N ARG A 9 5.94 -41.95 -20.05
CA ARG A 9 6.68 -42.18 -18.79
C ARG A 9 6.11 -41.38 -17.63
N VAL A 10 5.76 -40.12 -17.83
CA VAL A 10 5.12 -39.27 -16.80
C VAL A 10 3.75 -39.83 -16.43
N GLY A 11 2.96 -40.29 -17.40
CA GLY A 11 1.67 -40.93 -17.13
C GLY A 11 1.80 -42.22 -16.29
N ALA A 12 2.75 -43.12 -16.62
CA ALA A 12 2.99 -44.34 -15.85
C ALA A 12 3.46 -44.04 -14.41
N TRP A 13 4.32 -43.05 -14.22
CA TRP A 13 4.76 -42.58 -12.90
C TRP A 13 3.59 -42.02 -12.08
N ASP A 14 2.74 -41.20 -12.70
CA ASP A 14 1.57 -40.59 -12.07
C ASP A 14 0.58 -41.65 -11.55
N HIS A 15 0.23 -42.61 -12.40
CA HIS A 15 -0.65 -43.70 -12.02
C HIS A 15 -0.04 -44.54 -10.88
N GLY A 16 1.22 -44.98 -11.05
CA GLY A 16 1.89 -45.78 -10.05
C GLY A 16 2.04 -45.11 -8.67
N LEU A 17 2.27 -43.81 -8.63
CA LEU A 17 2.34 -43.06 -7.36
C LEU A 17 0.93 -42.85 -6.78
N PHE A 18 -0.06 -42.53 -7.61
CA PHE A 18 -1.44 -42.39 -7.21
C PHE A 18 -1.96 -43.68 -6.56
N ASP A 19 -1.76 -44.85 -7.23
CA ASP A 19 -2.19 -46.17 -6.74
C ASP A 19 -1.53 -46.52 -5.40
N ARG A 20 -0.23 -46.20 -5.21
CA ARG A 20 0.46 -46.39 -3.93
C ARG A 20 -0.15 -45.56 -2.80
N VAL A 21 -0.57 -44.30 -3.09
CA VAL A 21 -1.22 -43.44 -2.10
C VAL A 21 -2.63 -43.95 -1.80
N ALA A 22 -3.38 -44.41 -2.81
CA ALA A 22 -4.71 -44.95 -2.66
C ALA A 22 -4.73 -46.27 -1.86
N ALA A 23 -3.78 -47.17 -2.13
CA ALA A 23 -3.67 -48.46 -1.48
C ALA A 23 -3.18 -48.40 -0.01
N ARG A 24 -2.44 -47.36 0.36
CA ARG A 24 -1.81 -47.27 1.70
C ARG A 24 -2.80 -46.77 2.75
N HIS A 25 -2.84 -47.45 3.89
CA HIS A 25 -3.56 -46.93 5.06
C HIS A 25 -2.76 -45.85 5.74
N TRP A 26 -3.41 -44.72 6.02
CA TRP A 26 -2.82 -43.56 6.69
C TRP A 26 -3.54 -43.29 8.00
N PRO A 27 -3.00 -43.70 9.16
CA PRO A 27 -3.64 -43.49 10.45
C PRO A 27 -3.98 -42.01 10.67
N GLY A 28 -5.27 -41.73 10.97
CA GLY A 28 -5.77 -40.36 11.15
C GLY A 28 -5.96 -39.54 9.87
N GLY A 29 -5.34 -39.92 8.73
CA GLY A 29 -5.47 -39.22 7.46
C GLY A 29 -6.90 -39.17 6.93
N ASP A 30 -7.66 -40.26 7.11
CA ASP A 30 -9.05 -40.37 6.69
C ASP A 30 -9.99 -39.38 7.40
N ARG A 31 -9.64 -38.95 8.63
CA ARG A 31 -10.41 -37.94 9.39
C ARG A 31 -10.02 -36.52 9.04
N VAL A 32 -8.73 -36.26 8.83
CA VAL A 32 -8.18 -34.91 8.72
C VAL A 32 -8.14 -34.41 7.27
N LEU A 33 -7.60 -35.22 6.34
CA LEU A 33 -7.30 -34.74 4.97
C LEU A 33 -8.54 -34.37 4.14
N PRO A 34 -9.66 -35.13 4.17
CA PRO A 34 -10.87 -34.71 3.47
C PRO A 34 -11.48 -33.42 4.06
N GLY A 35 -11.38 -33.23 5.37
CA GLY A 35 -11.80 -32.00 6.06
C GLY A 35 -10.98 -30.80 5.63
N LEU A 36 -9.65 -30.95 5.64
CA LEU A 36 -8.70 -29.92 5.22
C LEU A 36 -8.88 -29.55 3.74
N SER A 37 -9.10 -30.55 2.89
CA SER A 37 -9.41 -30.35 1.46
C SER A 37 -10.66 -29.48 1.27
N ARG A 38 -11.71 -29.71 2.08
CA ARG A 38 -12.94 -28.90 2.05
C ARG A 38 -12.75 -27.50 2.59
N ALA A 39 -12.01 -27.33 3.69
CA ALA A 39 -11.71 -26.04 4.27
C ALA A 39 -10.92 -25.11 3.33
N ALA A 40 -10.12 -25.71 2.44
CA ALA A 40 -9.37 -24.95 1.43
C ALA A 40 -10.20 -24.55 0.19
N ASN A 41 -11.48 -24.97 0.10
CA ASN A 41 -12.37 -24.55 -0.98
C ASN A 41 -12.56 -23.02 -0.96
N HIS A 42 -12.61 -22.45 -2.15
CA HIS A 42 -12.81 -21.00 -2.35
C HIS A 42 -11.80 -20.10 -1.59
N GLY A 43 -10.69 -20.68 -1.12
CA GLY A 43 -9.67 -19.95 -0.39
C GLY A 43 -10.00 -19.64 1.09
N VAL A 44 -11.10 -20.15 1.63
CA VAL A 44 -11.59 -19.84 2.99
C VAL A 44 -10.51 -20.07 4.05
N LEU A 45 -9.82 -21.21 4.00
CA LEU A 45 -8.72 -21.52 4.90
C LEU A 45 -7.62 -20.44 4.89
N TRP A 46 -7.27 -19.96 3.71
CA TRP A 46 -6.19 -19.00 3.52
C TRP A 46 -6.60 -17.58 3.94
N PHE A 47 -7.86 -17.21 3.69
CA PHE A 47 -8.39 -15.94 4.18
C PHE A 47 -8.50 -15.93 5.71
N ALA A 48 -8.93 -17.05 6.32
CA ALA A 48 -8.96 -17.19 7.77
C ALA A 48 -7.53 -17.13 8.38
N ALA A 49 -6.55 -17.81 7.76
CA ALA A 49 -5.16 -17.73 8.17
C ALA A 49 -4.62 -16.29 8.05
N ALA A 50 -4.92 -15.59 6.95
CA ALA A 50 -4.52 -14.19 6.76
C ALA A 50 -5.16 -13.27 7.80
N ALA A 51 -6.44 -13.46 8.11
CA ALA A 51 -7.14 -12.70 9.14
C ALA A 51 -6.51 -12.94 10.54
N GLY A 52 -6.22 -14.20 10.88
CA GLY A 52 -5.53 -14.55 12.13
C GLY A 52 -4.14 -13.91 12.24
N MET A 53 -3.34 -13.96 11.17
CA MET A 53 -2.03 -13.30 11.12
C MET A 53 -2.13 -11.78 11.27
N ALA A 54 -3.15 -11.16 10.69
CA ALA A 54 -3.39 -9.73 10.79
C ALA A 54 -3.86 -9.33 12.20
N ALA A 55 -4.67 -10.18 12.86
CA ALA A 55 -5.20 -9.96 14.20
C ALA A 55 -4.11 -10.03 15.30
N VAL A 56 -3.04 -10.82 15.08
CA VAL A 56 -1.86 -10.82 15.97
C VAL A 56 -1.17 -9.44 16.03
N GLY A 57 -1.49 -8.53 15.10
CA GLY A 57 -1.18 -7.11 15.20
C GLY A 57 0.24 -6.72 14.78
N THR A 58 1.14 -7.65 14.52
CA THR A 58 2.51 -7.30 14.13
C THR A 58 2.55 -6.77 12.69
N PRO A 59 3.30 -5.68 12.41
CA PRO A 59 3.43 -5.16 11.04
C PRO A 59 3.93 -6.20 10.03
N ARG A 60 4.83 -7.10 10.45
CA ARG A 60 5.30 -8.22 9.63
C ARG A 60 4.20 -9.24 9.34
N GLY A 61 3.39 -9.58 10.34
CA GLY A 61 2.25 -10.49 10.18
C GLY A 61 1.22 -9.95 9.19
N ARG A 62 0.86 -8.68 9.31
CA ARG A 62 -0.07 -8.01 8.38
C ARG A 62 0.46 -7.99 6.95
N ARG A 63 1.75 -7.65 6.76
CA ARG A 63 2.35 -7.67 5.41
C ARG A 63 2.42 -9.08 4.83
N ALA A 64 2.78 -10.06 5.64
CA ALA A 64 2.82 -11.47 5.23
C ALA A 64 1.42 -11.97 4.82
N ALA A 65 0.37 -11.62 5.58
CA ALA A 65 -1.02 -11.92 5.24
C ALA A 65 -1.42 -11.33 3.88
N VAL A 66 -1.19 -10.02 3.68
CA VAL A 66 -1.51 -9.32 2.42
C VAL A 66 -0.75 -9.94 1.23
N ARG A 67 0.55 -10.22 1.40
CA ARG A 67 1.35 -10.86 0.36
C ARG A 67 0.86 -12.27 0.03
N GLY A 68 0.52 -13.05 1.06
CA GLY A 68 -0.05 -14.39 0.88
C GLY A 68 -1.33 -14.36 0.07
N VAL A 69 -2.26 -13.45 0.41
CA VAL A 69 -3.54 -13.25 -0.30
C VAL A 69 -3.31 -12.77 -1.74
N ALA A 70 -2.42 -11.81 -1.96
CA ALA A 70 -2.09 -11.32 -3.30
C ALA A 70 -1.49 -12.44 -4.17
N SER A 71 -0.60 -13.25 -3.63
CA SER A 71 0.00 -14.40 -4.32
C SER A 71 -1.05 -15.45 -4.69
N LEU A 72 -1.97 -15.74 -3.75
CA LEU A 72 -3.10 -16.64 -3.99
C LEU A 72 -4.02 -16.11 -5.10
N ALA A 73 -4.34 -14.81 -5.09
CA ALA A 73 -5.19 -14.21 -6.12
C ALA A 73 -4.58 -14.32 -7.51
N VAL A 74 -3.27 -14.05 -7.66
CA VAL A 74 -2.55 -14.20 -8.93
C VAL A 74 -2.53 -15.66 -9.37
N ALA A 75 -2.23 -16.60 -8.47
CA ALA A 75 -2.21 -18.04 -8.79
C ALA A 75 -3.59 -18.53 -9.21
N SER A 76 -4.64 -18.16 -8.46
CA SER A 76 -6.03 -18.56 -8.77
C SER A 76 -6.49 -17.98 -10.10
N GLY A 77 -6.21 -16.70 -10.37
CA GLY A 77 -6.48 -16.07 -11.66
C GLY A 77 -5.79 -16.82 -12.81
N THR A 78 -4.48 -17.06 -12.70
CA THR A 78 -3.69 -17.75 -13.74
C THR A 78 -4.19 -19.17 -14.01
N VAL A 79 -4.47 -19.95 -12.96
CA VAL A 79 -4.96 -21.32 -13.10
C VAL A 79 -6.33 -21.35 -13.76
N ASN A 80 -7.25 -20.47 -13.37
CA ASN A 80 -8.62 -20.51 -13.89
C ASN A 80 -8.75 -19.93 -15.31
N THR A 81 -7.92 -18.96 -15.69
CA THR A 81 -7.96 -18.35 -17.03
C THR A 81 -7.10 -19.08 -18.05
N LEU A 82 -5.85 -19.39 -17.71
CA LEU A 82 -4.87 -19.96 -18.64
C LEU A 82 -4.66 -21.46 -18.40
N GLY A 83 -4.55 -21.89 -17.15
CA GLY A 83 -4.15 -23.25 -16.82
C GLY A 83 -5.17 -24.31 -17.24
N LYS A 84 -6.45 -24.10 -16.91
CA LYS A 84 -7.53 -25.07 -17.21
C LYS A 84 -7.87 -25.17 -18.69
N GLY A 85 -7.59 -24.11 -19.46
CA GLY A 85 -7.78 -24.11 -20.92
C GLY A 85 -6.65 -24.81 -21.68
N ALA A 86 -5.44 -24.84 -21.12
CA ALA A 86 -4.24 -25.31 -21.81
C ALA A 86 -4.18 -26.85 -21.95
N VAL A 87 -4.65 -27.59 -20.93
CA VAL A 87 -4.58 -29.07 -20.93
C VAL A 87 -5.90 -29.66 -20.44
N ARG A 88 -6.59 -30.37 -21.33
CA ARG A 88 -7.82 -31.09 -20.99
C ARG A 88 -7.45 -32.49 -20.51
N ARG A 89 -7.20 -32.67 -19.21
CA ARG A 89 -6.86 -33.98 -18.61
C ARG A 89 -8.04 -34.50 -17.80
N ALA A 90 -8.38 -35.80 -18.03
CA ALA A 90 -9.36 -36.51 -17.20
C ALA A 90 -8.81 -36.65 -15.76
N ARG A 91 -9.72 -36.70 -14.79
CA ARG A 91 -9.39 -36.95 -13.38
C ARG A 91 -9.14 -38.43 -13.13
N PRO A 92 -8.45 -38.81 -12.03
CA PRO A 92 -8.33 -40.19 -11.60
C PRO A 92 -9.70 -40.85 -11.45
N LEU A 93 -9.77 -42.17 -11.71
CA LEU A 93 -10.96 -42.95 -11.45
C LEU A 93 -11.19 -43.09 -9.94
N VAL A 94 -12.35 -42.64 -9.48
CA VAL A 94 -12.66 -42.57 -8.04
C VAL A 94 -12.81 -43.95 -7.42
N ASP A 95 -13.05 -45.00 -8.25
CA ASP A 95 -13.30 -46.35 -7.79
C ASP A 95 -12.11 -47.02 -7.09
N THR A 96 -10.90 -46.60 -7.39
CA THR A 96 -9.66 -47.04 -6.72
C THR A 96 -9.44 -46.43 -5.34
N VAL A 97 -10.22 -45.42 -4.96
CA VAL A 97 -10.06 -44.70 -3.70
C VAL A 97 -11.12 -45.15 -2.69
N PRO A 98 -10.74 -45.45 -1.42
CA PRO A 98 -11.69 -45.80 -0.38
C PRO A 98 -12.81 -44.78 -0.21
N VAL A 99 -14.06 -45.24 -0.04
CA VAL A 99 -15.25 -44.36 0.04
C VAL A 99 -15.13 -43.28 1.08
N ILE A 100 -14.53 -43.60 2.24
CA ILE A 100 -14.32 -42.65 3.37
C ILE A 100 -13.46 -41.44 2.99
N ARG A 101 -12.62 -41.55 1.93
CA ARG A 101 -11.73 -40.48 1.45
C ARG A 101 -12.36 -39.65 0.35
N ARG A 102 -13.41 -40.13 -0.26
CA ARG A 102 -14.04 -39.45 -1.41
C ARG A 102 -14.73 -38.18 -0.97
N LEU A 103 -14.60 -37.12 -1.77
CA LEU A 103 -15.34 -35.88 -1.54
C LEU A 103 -16.82 -36.10 -1.91
N SER A 104 -17.73 -35.57 -1.10
CA SER A 104 -19.18 -35.65 -1.34
C SER A 104 -19.60 -34.98 -2.66
N ARG A 105 -18.88 -33.95 -3.09
CA ARG A 105 -19.06 -33.30 -4.40
C ARG A 105 -17.78 -33.40 -5.21
N GLN A 106 -17.79 -34.14 -6.29
CA GLN A 106 -16.65 -34.27 -7.19
C GLN A 106 -16.56 -33.05 -8.11
N PRO A 107 -15.35 -32.49 -8.31
CA PRO A 107 -15.18 -31.39 -9.26
C PRO A 107 -15.39 -31.84 -10.70
N VAL A 108 -16.19 -31.10 -11.47
CA VAL A 108 -16.50 -31.39 -12.88
C VAL A 108 -15.51 -30.79 -13.89
N THR A 109 -14.53 -30.02 -13.44
CA THR A 109 -13.52 -29.37 -14.32
C THR A 109 -12.34 -30.30 -14.59
N THR A 110 -11.46 -29.93 -15.55
CA THR A 110 -10.23 -30.67 -15.89
C THR A 110 -9.33 -30.89 -14.66
N SER A 111 -8.58 -32.03 -14.67
CA SER A 111 -7.67 -32.38 -13.57
C SER A 111 -6.46 -31.45 -13.48
N PHE A 112 -5.90 -31.05 -14.62
CA PHE A 112 -4.66 -30.29 -14.70
C PHE A 112 -4.91 -28.77 -14.91
N PRO A 113 -4.14 -27.90 -14.25
CA PRO A 113 -3.37 -28.12 -13.03
C PRO A 113 -4.26 -28.04 -11.77
N SER A 114 -3.73 -28.50 -10.61
CA SER A 114 -4.47 -28.43 -9.35
C SER A 114 -4.55 -27.01 -8.80
N GLY A 115 -5.77 -26.43 -8.81
CA GLY A 115 -6.01 -25.09 -8.29
C GLY A 115 -5.79 -24.96 -6.78
N HIS A 116 -6.16 -26.00 -5.99
CA HIS A 116 -5.92 -26.01 -4.54
C HIS A 116 -4.43 -26.05 -4.20
N ALA A 117 -3.65 -26.85 -4.93
CA ALA A 117 -2.20 -26.88 -4.75
C ALA A 117 -1.55 -25.55 -5.15
N ALA A 118 -2.02 -24.92 -6.22
CA ALA A 118 -1.55 -23.61 -6.64
C ALA A 118 -1.83 -22.52 -5.59
N SER A 119 -3.07 -22.45 -5.08
CA SER A 119 -3.46 -21.50 -4.04
C SER A 119 -2.68 -21.73 -2.73
N ALA A 120 -2.51 -23.01 -2.32
CA ALA A 120 -1.77 -23.37 -1.12
C ALA A 120 -0.29 -22.96 -1.21
N ALA A 121 0.37 -23.34 -2.32
CA ALA A 121 1.78 -23.01 -2.55
C ALA A 121 2.00 -21.49 -2.69
N ALA A 122 1.10 -20.78 -3.39
CA ALA A 122 1.17 -19.35 -3.56
C ALA A 122 1.06 -18.61 -2.22
N PHE A 123 0.06 -18.97 -1.41
CA PHE A 123 -0.14 -18.36 -0.10
C PHE A 123 1.05 -18.63 0.81
N ALA A 124 1.47 -19.89 0.96
CA ALA A 124 2.58 -20.26 1.83
C ALA A 124 3.91 -19.61 1.41
N THR A 125 4.21 -19.61 0.11
CA THR A 125 5.43 -18.98 -0.43
C THR A 125 5.37 -17.46 -0.24
N GLY A 126 4.22 -16.83 -0.54
CA GLY A 126 4.03 -15.40 -0.34
C GLY A 126 4.25 -14.99 1.12
N VAL A 127 3.68 -15.73 2.07
CA VAL A 127 3.88 -15.53 3.51
C VAL A 127 5.34 -15.75 3.90
N ALA A 128 5.98 -16.83 3.45
CA ALA A 128 7.36 -17.17 3.79
C ALA A 128 8.37 -16.13 3.28
N LEU A 129 8.14 -15.57 2.11
CA LEU A 129 8.95 -14.50 1.52
C LEU A 129 8.96 -13.22 2.36
N GLU A 130 7.90 -12.93 3.10
CA GLU A 130 7.80 -11.76 3.98
C GLU A 130 8.20 -12.09 5.41
N SER A 131 7.79 -13.26 5.92
CA SER A 131 8.06 -13.70 7.28
C SER A 131 8.35 -15.21 7.32
N PRO A 132 9.64 -15.63 7.44
CA PRO A 132 10.01 -17.05 7.55
C PRO A 132 9.32 -17.77 8.72
N ARG A 133 9.09 -17.09 9.86
CA ARG A 133 8.40 -17.67 11.02
C ARG A 133 6.96 -18.05 10.70
N TRP A 134 6.19 -17.15 10.11
CA TRP A 134 4.84 -17.46 9.66
C TRP A 134 4.83 -18.47 8.50
N GLY A 135 5.83 -18.40 7.61
CA GLY A 135 6.04 -19.39 6.57
C GLY A 135 6.20 -20.81 7.12
N ALA A 136 6.99 -20.98 8.18
CA ALA A 136 7.18 -22.28 8.84
C ALA A 136 5.88 -22.85 9.42
N VAL A 137 4.96 -21.99 9.88
CA VAL A 137 3.63 -22.42 10.38
C VAL A 137 2.70 -22.79 9.23
N VAL A 138 2.69 -22.01 8.16
CA VAL A 138 1.74 -22.16 7.05
C VAL A 138 2.16 -23.27 6.07
N ALA A 139 3.46 -23.47 5.86
CA ALA A 139 3.97 -24.42 4.85
C ALA A 139 3.51 -25.88 5.09
N PRO A 140 3.52 -26.44 6.31
CA PRO A 140 3.00 -27.78 6.57
C PRO A 140 1.52 -27.92 6.23
N VAL A 141 0.71 -26.89 6.55
CA VAL A 141 -0.73 -26.88 6.22
C VAL A 141 -0.92 -26.85 4.70
N ALA A 142 -0.13 -26.05 3.98
CA ALA A 142 -0.16 -25.97 2.53
C ALA A 142 0.23 -27.29 1.87
N ALA A 143 1.27 -27.96 2.38
CA ALA A 143 1.69 -29.27 1.93
C ALA A 143 0.59 -30.33 2.17
N ALA A 144 -0.06 -30.29 3.34
CA ALA A 144 -1.17 -31.18 3.67
C ALA A 144 -2.40 -30.94 2.75
N VAL A 145 -2.73 -29.69 2.44
CA VAL A 145 -3.78 -29.36 1.46
C VAL A 145 -3.41 -29.88 0.07
N ALA A 146 -2.19 -29.67 -0.40
CA ALA A 146 -1.72 -30.15 -1.69
C ALA A 146 -1.77 -31.69 -1.75
N PHE A 147 -1.28 -32.37 -0.73
CA PHE A 147 -1.31 -33.83 -0.61
C PHE A 147 -2.74 -34.37 -0.54
N SER A 148 -3.64 -33.69 0.17
CA SER A 148 -5.04 -34.11 0.28
C SER A 148 -5.73 -34.25 -1.09
N ARG A 149 -5.25 -33.54 -2.13
CA ARG A 149 -5.84 -33.61 -3.47
C ARG A 149 -5.54 -34.94 -4.19
N VAL A 150 -4.37 -35.53 -3.92
CA VAL A 150 -4.02 -36.88 -4.36
C VAL A 150 -4.77 -37.92 -3.51
N TYR A 151 -4.76 -37.71 -2.19
CA TYR A 151 -5.35 -38.60 -1.21
C TYR A 151 -6.85 -38.79 -1.39
N THR A 152 -7.59 -37.73 -1.75
CA THR A 152 -9.04 -37.76 -2.02
C THR A 152 -9.38 -38.17 -3.46
N GLY A 153 -8.39 -38.50 -4.29
CA GLY A 153 -8.60 -39.03 -5.64
C GLY A 153 -9.03 -38.02 -6.70
N VAL A 154 -8.86 -36.69 -6.43
CA VAL A 154 -9.32 -35.66 -7.37
C VAL A 154 -8.25 -35.16 -8.34
N HIS A 155 -6.99 -35.45 -8.06
CA HIS A 155 -5.83 -35.01 -8.87
C HIS A 155 -4.73 -36.07 -8.88
N TYR A 156 -4.00 -36.16 -9.98
CA TYR A 156 -2.74 -36.90 -10.04
C TYR A 156 -1.61 -36.12 -9.36
N PRO A 157 -0.52 -36.77 -8.91
CA PRO A 157 0.65 -36.11 -8.33
C PRO A 157 1.24 -35.02 -9.21
N SER A 158 1.32 -35.24 -10.54
CA SER A 158 1.83 -34.21 -11.46
C SER A 158 0.94 -32.98 -11.57
N ASP A 159 -0.39 -33.12 -11.42
CA ASP A 159 -1.32 -31.97 -11.40
C ASP A 159 -1.05 -31.09 -10.18
N VAL A 160 -0.76 -31.75 -9.05
CA VAL A 160 -0.44 -31.08 -7.78
C VAL A 160 0.91 -30.38 -7.87
N LEU A 161 1.94 -31.04 -8.41
CA LEU A 161 3.27 -30.44 -8.60
C LEU A 161 3.21 -29.24 -9.56
N ALA A 162 2.53 -29.38 -10.69
CA ALA A 162 2.35 -28.27 -11.63
C ALA A 162 1.61 -27.09 -10.99
N GLY A 163 0.53 -27.38 -10.24
CA GLY A 163 -0.19 -26.37 -9.49
C GLY A 163 0.72 -25.66 -8.47
N ALA A 164 1.48 -26.42 -7.69
CA ALA A 164 2.40 -25.88 -6.71
C ALA A 164 3.48 -24.98 -7.35
N LEU A 165 4.07 -25.40 -8.46
CA LEU A 165 5.06 -24.61 -9.21
C LEU A 165 4.45 -23.30 -9.74
N LEU A 166 3.23 -23.34 -10.27
CA LEU A 166 2.50 -22.14 -10.68
C LEU A 166 2.24 -21.22 -9.48
N GLY A 167 1.89 -21.78 -8.32
CA GLY A 167 1.68 -21.02 -7.10
C GLY A 167 2.96 -20.34 -6.60
N VAL A 168 4.07 -21.04 -6.58
CA VAL A 168 5.39 -20.49 -6.26
C VAL A 168 5.76 -19.38 -7.24
N GLY A 169 5.58 -19.62 -8.55
CA GLY A 169 5.82 -18.60 -9.59
C GLY A 169 4.99 -17.34 -9.38
N ALA A 170 3.71 -17.49 -9.01
CA ALA A 170 2.82 -16.36 -8.69
C ALA A 170 3.33 -15.55 -7.48
N ALA A 171 3.81 -16.22 -6.43
CA ALA A 171 4.38 -15.53 -5.27
C ALA A 171 5.66 -14.73 -5.64
N TYR A 172 6.52 -15.29 -6.49
CA TYR A 172 7.67 -14.58 -7.00
C TYR A 172 7.31 -13.45 -7.97
N ALA A 173 6.24 -13.59 -8.76
CA ALA A 173 5.70 -12.50 -9.58
C ALA A 173 5.23 -11.34 -8.71
N VAL A 174 4.47 -11.62 -7.64
CA VAL A 174 4.07 -10.60 -6.65
C VAL A 174 5.29 -9.95 -6.00
N ARG A 175 6.34 -10.73 -5.68
CA ARG A 175 7.61 -10.19 -5.17
C ARG A 175 8.29 -9.26 -6.16
N GLY A 176 8.19 -9.52 -7.45
CA GLY A 176 8.74 -8.66 -8.50
C GLY A 176 8.05 -7.30 -8.59
N VAL A 177 6.73 -7.26 -8.34
CA VAL A 177 5.92 -6.03 -8.36
C VAL A 177 5.98 -5.29 -7.01
N SER A 178 5.91 -6.03 -5.91
CA SER A 178 5.97 -5.53 -4.54
C SER A 178 7.13 -6.20 -3.81
N PRO A 179 8.33 -5.59 -3.75
CA PRO A 179 9.51 -6.18 -3.13
C PRO A 179 9.29 -6.53 -1.66
N THR A 180 9.92 -7.61 -1.21
CA THR A 180 9.98 -7.93 0.22
C THR A 180 10.95 -7.02 0.94
N ARG A 181 10.80 -6.89 2.23
CA ARG A 181 11.68 -6.06 3.03
C ARG A 181 13.15 -6.48 2.97
N ALA A 182 13.44 -7.78 2.94
CA ALA A 182 14.80 -8.30 2.76
C ALA A 182 15.48 -7.91 1.44
N GLN A 183 14.71 -7.47 0.43
CA GLN A 183 15.25 -6.98 -0.84
C GLN A 183 15.59 -5.49 -0.82
N LEU A 184 15.32 -4.82 0.30
CA LEU A 184 15.51 -3.38 0.39
C LEU A 184 16.99 -3.10 0.64
N PRO A 185 17.60 -2.20 -0.13
CA PRO A 185 18.95 -1.77 0.17
C PRO A 185 18.96 -1.03 1.51
N ALA A 186 20.01 -1.20 2.27
CA ALA A 186 20.33 -0.34 3.39
C ALA A 186 20.80 1.01 2.80
N PRO A 187 20.05 2.08 2.93
CA PRO A 187 20.38 3.34 2.30
C PRO A 187 21.06 4.28 3.28
N ALA A 188 21.70 5.27 2.73
CA ALA A 188 22.23 6.48 3.33
C ALA A 188 23.56 6.37 4.10
N ARG A 189 24.30 7.46 4.02
CA ARG A 189 25.58 7.63 4.69
C ARG A 189 25.35 8.06 6.14
N PRO A 190 26.03 7.46 7.13
CA PRO A 190 25.96 7.90 8.51
C PRO A 190 26.45 9.35 8.62
N VAL A 191 25.76 10.15 9.43
CA VAL A 191 26.19 11.49 9.85
C VAL A 191 26.43 11.44 11.35
N ALA A 192 27.58 11.94 11.77
CA ALA A 192 28.03 11.85 13.16
C ALA A 192 27.45 12.94 14.10
N ASP A 193 26.81 13.98 13.55
CA ASP A 193 26.54 15.22 14.28
C ASP A 193 25.14 15.33 14.92
N ALA A 194 24.37 14.26 14.96
CA ALA A 194 23.11 14.29 15.69
C ALA A 194 23.32 14.04 17.19
N PRO A 195 22.78 14.87 18.09
CA PRO A 195 22.97 14.69 19.52
C PRO A 195 22.33 13.37 20.00
N PRO A 196 23.03 12.55 20.83
CA PRO A 196 22.41 11.38 21.45
C PRO A 196 21.48 11.84 22.59
N LEU A 197 20.18 11.63 22.42
CA LEU A 197 19.15 12.02 23.38
C LEU A 197 18.73 10.78 24.18
N ARG A 198 19.57 10.34 25.14
CA ARG A 198 19.46 9.02 25.78
C ARG A 198 18.12 8.77 26.44
N ASP A 199 17.63 9.73 27.24
CA ASP A 199 16.33 9.65 27.93
C ASP A 199 15.26 10.50 27.23
N GLY A 200 15.60 11.09 26.09
CA GLY A 200 14.72 11.94 25.31
C GLY A 200 14.82 13.44 25.67
N ALA A 201 15.70 13.83 26.59
CA ALA A 201 15.92 15.24 26.91
C ALA A 201 16.32 16.03 25.65
N GLY A 202 15.59 17.12 25.36
CA GLY A 202 15.77 17.90 24.13
C GLY A 202 14.99 17.37 22.90
N LEU A 203 14.28 16.26 23.00
CA LEU A 203 13.36 15.80 21.96
C LEU A 203 11.98 16.44 22.15
N VAL A 204 11.55 17.28 21.20
CA VAL A 204 10.18 17.79 21.15
C VAL A 204 9.40 16.99 20.12
N LEU A 205 8.55 16.07 20.57
CA LEU A 205 7.79 15.15 19.74
C LEU A 205 6.37 15.65 19.49
N VAL A 206 6.02 15.91 18.25
CA VAL A 206 4.65 16.20 17.84
C VAL A 206 3.95 14.91 17.40
N ALA A 207 2.87 14.55 18.09
CA ALA A 207 2.08 13.37 17.81
C ALA A 207 0.74 13.76 17.17
N ASN A 208 0.54 13.40 15.91
CA ASN A 208 -0.74 13.53 15.23
C ASN A 208 -1.54 12.23 15.39
N VAL A 209 -2.44 12.20 16.38
CA VAL A 209 -3.26 11.00 16.69
C VAL A 209 -4.38 10.76 15.70
N SER A 210 -4.72 11.71 14.85
CA SER A 210 -5.76 11.62 13.82
C SER A 210 -5.21 11.41 12.40
N ALA A 211 -3.98 10.98 12.24
CA ALA A 211 -3.35 10.73 10.93
C ALA A 211 -4.08 9.70 10.02
N GLY A 212 -5.21 9.13 10.48
CA GLY A 212 -6.15 8.33 9.68
C GLY A 212 -7.50 8.99 9.39
N GLN A 213 -7.82 10.11 10.05
CA GLN A 213 -9.09 10.82 9.92
C GLN A 213 -8.86 12.19 9.27
N ARG A 214 -8.90 12.28 7.93
CA ARG A 214 -9.09 13.58 7.29
C ARG A 214 -10.58 13.91 7.34
N THR A 215 -10.93 14.90 8.16
CA THR A 215 -12.23 15.57 8.11
C THR A 215 -12.46 16.14 6.72
N ALA A 216 -13.66 15.89 6.18
CA ALA A 216 -14.15 16.59 5.01
C ALA A 216 -14.14 18.10 5.31
N ASP A 217 -13.52 18.90 4.45
CA ASP A 217 -13.53 20.35 4.50
C ASP A 217 -14.97 20.88 4.64
N PRO A 218 -15.30 21.74 5.59
CA PRO A 218 -16.59 22.39 5.68
C PRO A 218 -16.69 23.67 4.80
N ALA A 219 -15.90 23.76 3.73
CA ALA A 219 -15.94 24.91 2.82
C ALA A 219 -16.64 24.58 1.51
N SER A 220 -17.97 24.46 1.57
CA SER A 220 -18.88 24.77 0.45
C SER A 220 -20.27 25.09 1.02
N GLY A 221 -20.33 26.11 1.85
CA GLY A 221 -21.56 26.86 2.07
C GLY A 221 -21.74 27.77 0.87
N GLY A 222 -22.55 27.33 -0.10
CA GLY A 222 -22.98 28.18 -1.20
C GLY A 222 -23.91 29.25 -0.67
N ASP A 223 -23.54 30.50 -0.88
CA ASP A 223 -24.43 31.63 -0.83
C ASP A 223 -25.53 31.42 -1.89
N GLY A 224 -26.72 31.17 -1.44
CA GLY A 224 -27.93 31.20 -2.24
C GLY A 224 -28.71 32.42 -1.81
N ASP A 225 -28.59 33.49 -2.59
CA ASP A 225 -29.46 34.66 -2.49
C ASP A 225 -30.92 34.25 -2.73
N GLY A 226 -31.77 34.77 -1.84
CA GLY A 226 -33.18 34.60 -1.89
C GLY A 226 -33.84 35.46 -2.97
N ASP A 227 -34.94 34.98 -3.46
CA ASP A 227 -36.02 35.84 -3.88
C ASP A 227 -37.36 35.24 -3.39
N ALA A 228 -38.04 36.06 -2.63
CA ALA A 228 -39.38 35.84 -2.17
C ALA A 228 -40.37 36.08 -3.33
N ASP A 229 -41.40 35.23 -3.43
CA ASP A 229 -42.77 35.71 -3.56
C ASP A 229 -43.76 34.53 -3.67
N GLY A 230 -44.88 34.66 -2.97
CA GLY A 230 -46.16 34.03 -3.35
C GLY A 230 -46.72 32.93 -2.46
N ALA A 231 -47.38 33.29 -1.35
CA ALA A 231 -48.49 32.50 -0.83
C ALA A 231 -49.76 32.78 -1.69
N PRO A 232 -50.81 31.92 -1.71
CA PRO A 232 -51.77 31.92 -0.62
C PRO A 232 -52.50 30.59 -0.26
N GLU A 233 -52.94 30.55 0.99
CA GLU A 233 -54.19 30.09 1.58
C GLU A 233 -55.00 28.93 0.99
N GLY A 234 -55.48 28.08 1.91
CA GLY A 234 -56.74 27.42 1.74
C GLY A 234 -57.01 26.13 2.52
N ALA A 235 -57.52 26.28 3.75
CA ALA A 235 -58.67 25.54 4.35
C ALA A 235 -58.58 24.01 4.54
N ASP A 236 -58.50 23.54 5.78
CA ASP A 236 -59.58 23.22 6.73
C ASP A 236 -60.26 21.84 6.61
N ARG A 237 -60.52 21.28 7.79
CA ARG A 237 -61.34 20.10 8.18
C ARG A 237 -60.65 18.76 8.19
N GLY A 238 -60.58 18.02 9.26
CA GLY A 238 -61.36 17.99 10.48
C GLY A 238 -61.49 16.54 10.94
N VAL A 239 -61.21 16.33 12.21
CA VAL A 239 -61.92 15.45 13.13
C VAL A 239 -61.83 13.94 13.09
N THR A 240 -61.31 13.43 14.22
CA THR A 240 -61.68 12.31 15.14
C THR A 240 -61.27 10.88 14.82
N ASP A 241 -60.63 10.37 15.79
CA ASP A 241 -60.96 9.40 16.87
C ASP A 241 -60.44 7.98 16.73
N GLY A 242 -59.79 7.55 17.80
CA GLY A 242 -60.06 6.27 18.42
C GLY A 242 -59.05 5.12 18.22
N GLY A 243 -58.27 4.86 19.22
CA GLY A 243 -58.24 3.51 19.71
C GLY A 243 -56.96 2.66 19.63
N ALA A 244 -56.41 2.43 20.80
CA ALA A 244 -55.83 1.18 21.29
C ALA A 244 -54.37 0.78 20.97
N ALA A 245 -53.67 0.68 22.06
CA ALA A 245 -52.30 0.23 22.27
C ALA A 245 -52.02 -1.25 21.89
N GLY A 246 -50.84 -1.49 21.35
CA GLY A 246 -50.18 -2.78 21.33
C GLY A 246 -48.65 -2.59 21.15
N PRO A 247 -47.81 -3.29 21.88
CA PRO A 247 -46.39 -3.02 21.92
C PRO A 247 -45.68 -3.48 20.67
N ARG A 248 -44.98 -2.57 19.96
CA ARG A 248 -44.07 -2.89 18.88
C ARG A 248 -42.67 -3.00 19.43
N THR A 249 -42.11 -4.21 19.32
CA THR A 249 -40.71 -4.57 19.48
C THR A 249 -39.82 -3.67 18.61
N ALA A 250 -38.82 -3.12 19.25
CA ALA A 250 -37.75 -2.36 18.62
C ALA A 250 -36.96 -3.27 17.70
N ASP A 251 -37.03 -3.03 16.40
CA ASP A 251 -36.09 -3.61 15.43
C ASP A 251 -35.01 -2.56 15.18
N GLY A 252 -33.78 -2.95 15.60
CA GLY A 252 -32.64 -2.05 15.70
C GLY A 252 -32.04 -1.74 14.34
N ASP A 253 -31.81 -0.49 14.18
CA ASP A 253 -30.96 0.16 13.20
C ASP A 253 -29.58 -0.51 13.09
N ARG A 254 -29.33 -1.20 11.98
CA ARG A 254 -28.06 -1.84 11.63
C ARG A 254 -27.38 -1.14 10.46
N THR A 255 -27.08 0.15 10.61
CA THR A 255 -26.28 0.85 9.60
C THR A 255 -25.38 1.93 10.23
N ALA A 256 -24.37 1.56 11.02
CA ALA A 256 -23.25 2.46 11.36
C ALA A 256 -22.07 1.75 12.07
N THR A 257 -21.64 0.56 11.67
CA THR A 257 -20.53 -0.14 12.38
C THR A 257 -19.20 -0.25 11.64
N GLY A 258 -19.07 0.26 10.42
CA GLY A 258 -17.80 0.18 9.66
C GLY A 258 -16.80 1.29 9.97
N GLY A 259 -17.26 2.51 10.22
CA GLY A 259 -16.37 3.68 10.43
C GLY A 259 -15.82 3.77 11.86
N GLY A 260 -16.60 3.40 12.86
CA GLY A 260 -16.17 3.47 14.26
C GLY A 260 -15.07 2.48 14.65
N ALA A 261 -15.06 1.30 14.03
CA ALA A 261 -14.03 0.27 14.34
C ALA A 261 -12.64 0.62 13.81
N VAL A 262 -12.55 1.30 12.66
CA VAL A 262 -11.28 1.76 12.09
C VAL A 262 -10.70 2.92 12.91
N ALA A 263 -11.54 3.89 13.29
CA ALA A 263 -11.14 5.02 14.12
C ALA A 263 -10.68 4.61 15.53
N ALA A 264 -11.38 3.64 16.14
CA ALA A 264 -10.97 3.07 17.43
C ALA A 264 -9.63 2.31 17.33
N GLY A 265 -9.39 1.60 16.23
CA GLY A 265 -8.13 0.88 15.99
C GLY A 265 -6.93 1.82 15.84
N ASP A 266 -7.09 2.95 15.18
CA ASP A 266 -6.02 3.92 14.97
C ASP A 266 -5.71 4.70 16.26
N ALA A 267 -6.70 5.06 17.07
CA ALA A 267 -6.51 5.66 18.37
C ALA A 267 -5.79 4.72 19.37
N VAL A 268 -6.12 3.44 19.37
CA VAL A 268 -5.43 2.41 20.19
C VAL A 268 -3.98 2.26 19.73
N ALA A 269 -3.72 2.25 18.42
CA ALA A 269 -2.37 2.16 17.88
C ALA A 269 -1.52 3.39 18.22
N ALA A 270 -2.09 4.60 18.16
CA ALA A 270 -1.43 5.84 18.54
C ALA A 270 -1.10 5.85 20.04
N ASN A 271 -2.02 5.43 20.90
CA ASN A 271 -1.80 5.31 22.34
C ASN A 271 -0.68 4.30 22.67
N ALA A 272 -0.64 3.15 21.99
CA ALA A 272 0.44 2.16 22.14
C ALA A 272 1.80 2.71 21.67
N ALA A 273 1.82 3.51 20.61
CA ALA A 273 3.01 4.19 20.12
C ALA A 273 3.53 5.18 21.17
N LEU A 274 2.65 6.03 21.70
CA LEU A 274 3.00 7.01 22.74
C LEU A 274 3.47 6.37 24.04
N SER A 275 2.86 5.25 24.45
CA SER A 275 3.33 4.50 25.63
C SER A 275 4.75 3.96 25.43
N THR A 276 5.08 3.51 24.22
CA THR A 276 6.42 3.05 23.85
C THR A 276 7.43 4.20 23.93
N VAL A 277 7.06 5.41 23.45
CA VAL A 277 7.92 6.59 23.53
C VAL A 277 8.17 6.97 24.99
N ARG A 278 7.11 7.11 25.81
CA ARG A 278 7.23 7.46 27.24
C ARG A 278 8.10 6.48 28.02
N SER A 279 8.05 5.20 27.66
CA SER A 279 8.88 4.17 28.28
C SER A 279 10.34 4.22 27.85
N ALA A 280 10.61 4.53 26.57
CA ALA A 280 11.96 4.52 26.01
C ALA A 280 12.68 5.86 26.11
N LEU A 281 11.94 6.97 26.12
CA LEU A 281 12.42 8.35 26.15
C LEU A 281 11.56 9.16 27.13
N PRO A 282 11.70 8.92 28.46
CA PRO A 282 10.81 9.48 29.48
C PRO A 282 10.88 11.01 29.61
N GLU A 283 12.00 11.65 29.23
CA GLU A 283 12.21 13.08 29.29
C GLU A 283 11.83 13.81 27.99
N ALA A 284 11.32 13.09 26.98
CA ALA A 284 10.85 13.71 25.73
C ALA A 284 9.61 14.58 25.97
N GLU A 285 9.63 15.79 25.48
CA GLU A 285 8.45 16.65 25.46
C GLU A 285 7.48 16.17 24.38
N ILE A 286 6.26 15.76 24.77
CA ILE A 286 5.26 15.23 23.84
C ILE A 286 4.13 16.24 23.68
N VAL A 287 3.96 16.74 22.46
CA VAL A 287 2.89 17.65 22.03
C VAL A 287 1.90 16.83 21.22
N VAL A 288 0.69 16.63 21.75
CA VAL A 288 -0.38 15.93 21.02
C VAL A 288 -1.17 16.96 20.21
N CYS A 289 -1.19 16.78 18.89
CA CYS A 289 -1.99 17.60 17.99
C CYS A 289 -3.35 17.00 17.77
N ASP A 290 -4.39 17.78 18.11
CA ASP A 290 -5.76 17.53 17.68
C ASP A 290 -6.05 18.50 16.51
N PRO A 291 -6.42 18.02 15.32
CA PRO A 291 -6.77 18.86 14.18
C PRO A 291 -7.92 19.83 14.46
N ALA A 292 -8.76 19.52 15.45
CA ALA A 292 -9.82 20.43 15.88
C ALA A 292 -9.32 21.64 16.68
N SER A 293 -8.08 21.57 17.23
CA SER A 293 -7.51 22.60 18.11
C SER A 293 -6.46 23.49 17.45
N GLY A 294 -6.08 23.24 16.18
CA GLY A 294 -5.11 24.08 15.48
C GLY A 294 -4.43 23.40 14.28
N SER A 295 -3.64 24.18 13.55
CA SER A 295 -2.88 23.70 12.41
C SER A 295 -1.72 22.80 12.87
N VAL A 296 -1.61 21.61 12.26
CA VAL A 296 -0.46 20.70 12.47
C VAL A 296 0.85 21.40 12.10
N THR A 297 0.83 22.25 11.09
CA THR A 297 1.99 23.03 10.64
C THR A 297 2.47 23.99 11.73
N ASP A 298 1.55 24.71 12.38
CA ASP A 298 1.91 25.65 13.46
C ASP A 298 2.48 24.93 14.68
N ALA A 299 1.95 23.73 14.98
CA ALA A 299 2.48 22.90 16.05
C ALA A 299 3.91 22.43 15.75
N MET A 300 4.19 22.05 14.49
CA MET A 300 5.53 21.66 14.03
C MET A 300 6.53 22.84 14.10
N GLU A 301 6.12 24.02 13.68
CA GLU A 301 6.96 25.23 13.74
C GLU A 301 7.33 25.58 15.20
N LYS A 302 6.35 25.59 16.11
CA LYS A 302 6.57 25.83 17.53
C LYS A 302 7.45 24.77 18.18
N ALA A 303 7.28 23.51 17.81
CA ALA A 303 8.08 22.41 18.32
C ALA A 303 9.53 22.48 17.79
N ALA A 304 9.72 22.81 16.52
CA ALA A 304 11.03 22.98 15.92
C ALA A 304 11.80 24.14 16.51
N ALA A 305 11.13 25.28 16.79
CA ALA A 305 11.73 26.43 17.48
C ALA A 305 12.23 26.02 18.87
N ARG A 306 11.38 25.33 19.66
CA ARG A 306 11.78 24.84 21.01
C ARG A 306 12.94 23.84 20.94
N ALA A 307 12.91 22.93 19.99
CA ALA A 307 13.99 21.97 19.77
C ALA A 307 15.31 22.69 19.41
N SER A 308 15.25 23.75 18.61
CA SER A 308 16.41 24.60 18.29
C SER A 308 16.97 25.32 19.52
N ASP A 309 16.09 25.90 20.34
CA ASP A 309 16.50 26.60 21.58
C ASP A 309 17.20 25.65 22.58
N GLN A 310 16.78 24.38 22.58
CA GLN A 310 17.34 23.32 23.43
C GLN A 310 18.56 22.62 22.81
N SER A 311 19.01 23.02 21.60
CA SER A 311 20.01 22.30 20.83
C SER A 311 19.68 20.80 20.68
N GLY A 312 18.40 20.49 20.60
CA GLY A 312 17.84 19.17 20.58
C GLY A 312 17.36 18.72 19.19
N ALA A 313 16.21 18.04 19.14
CA ALA A 313 15.65 17.50 17.91
C ALA A 313 14.13 17.62 17.84
N LEU A 314 13.60 17.77 16.63
CA LEU A 314 12.17 17.67 16.37
C LEU A 314 11.79 16.20 16.15
N GLY A 315 10.80 15.70 16.89
CA GLY A 315 10.20 14.39 16.69
C GLY A 315 8.83 14.50 16.02
N VAL A 316 8.47 13.51 15.20
CA VAL A 316 7.15 13.40 14.58
C VAL A 316 6.61 11.99 14.66
N LEU A 317 5.42 11.82 15.23
CA LEU A 317 4.63 10.60 15.20
C LEU A 317 3.43 10.82 14.26
N GLY A 318 3.46 10.23 13.05
CA GLY A 318 2.41 10.48 12.07
C GLY A 318 2.60 9.73 10.75
N GLY A 319 1.79 10.06 9.76
CA GLY A 319 1.90 9.58 8.38
C GLY A 319 2.79 10.46 7.50
N ASP A 320 2.97 10.08 6.23
CA ASP A 320 3.92 10.74 5.31
C ASP A 320 3.67 12.27 5.16
N GLY A 321 2.41 12.75 5.14
CA GLY A 321 2.11 14.18 5.08
C GLY A 321 2.54 14.93 6.34
N THR A 322 2.29 14.36 7.54
CA THR A 322 2.74 14.93 8.82
C THR A 322 4.27 14.95 8.91
N ILE A 323 4.92 13.89 8.41
CA ILE A 323 6.39 13.79 8.34
C ILE A 323 6.96 14.88 7.42
N ASN A 324 6.29 15.18 6.30
CA ASN A 324 6.73 16.25 5.40
C ASN A 324 6.63 17.64 6.03
N ALA A 325 5.55 17.92 6.77
CA ALA A 325 5.42 19.16 7.53
C ALA A 325 6.53 19.30 8.58
N ALA A 326 6.83 18.21 9.32
CA ALA A 326 7.93 18.19 10.28
C ALA A 326 9.30 18.38 9.61
N ALA A 327 9.54 17.78 8.46
CA ALA A 327 10.78 17.97 7.71
C ALA A 327 10.96 19.41 7.23
N THR A 328 9.88 20.07 6.82
CA THR A 328 9.88 21.49 6.44
C THR A 328 10.26 22.38 7.62
N ALA A 329 9.67 22.15 8.80
CA ALA A 329 10.01 22.87 10.02
C ALA A 329 11.46 22.57 10.46
N ALA A 330 11.87 21.30 10.44
CA ALA A 330 13.25 20.91 10.81
C ALA A 330 14.32 21.56 9.92
N LEU A 331 14.06 21.67 8.61
CA LEU A 331 14.93 22.39 7.66
C LEU A 331 15.01 23.87 7.98
N ARG A 332 13.88 24.50 8.31
CA ARG A 332 13.83 25.94 8.62
C ARG A 332 14.61 26.31 9.88
N TYR A 333 14.51 25.47 10.91
CA TYR A 333 15.16 25.68 12.19
C TYR A 333 16.52 25.01 12.34
N GLY A 334 16.98 24.28 11.33
CA GLY A 334 18.27 23.59 11.33
C GLY A 334 18.41 22.47 12.36
N VAL A 335 17.30 21.84 12.77
CA VAL A 335 17.29 20.80 13.80
C VAL A 335 17.20 19.40 13.21
N PRO A 336 17.82 18.37 13.82
CA PRO A 336 17.65 16.98 13.43
C PRO A 336 16.19 16.51 13.58
N LEU A 337 15.75 15.59 12.70
CA LEU A 337 14.39 15.05 12.67
C LEU A 337 14.35 13.59 13.15
N ALA A 338 13.52 13.29 14.13
CA ALA A 338 13.19 11.93 14.53
C ALA A 338 11.83 11.50 13.97
N VAL A 339 11.82 10.45 13.13
CA VAL A 339 10.61 9.98 12.45
C VAL A 339 10.08 8.73 13.11
N LEU A 340 8.87 8.81 13.68
CA LEU A 340 8.16 7.69 14.30
C LEU A 340 6.96 7.28 13.44
N PRO A 341 6.89 6.00 13.00
CA PRO A 341 5.83 5.54 12.09
C PRO A 341 4.48 5.48 12.82
N GLY A 342 3.57 6.40 12.51
CA GLY A 342 2.20 6.46 13.06
C GLY A 342 1.09 6.32 12.02
N GLY A 343 1.40 6.38 10.73
CA GLY A 343 0.43 6.29 9.62
C GLY A 343 0.30 4.89 9.02
N THR A 344 -0.61 4.75 8.06
CA THR A 344 -0.86 3.48 7.36
C THR A 344 0.20 3.13 6.30
N ARG A 345 0.95 4.09 5.78
CA ARG A 345 1.93 3.88 4.69
C ARG A 345 3.38 4.01 5.15
N ASN A 346 3.74 5.09 5.82
CA ASN A 346 5.05 5.34 6.42
C ASN A 346 6.24 5.07 5.47
N HIS A 347 6.13 5.53 4.21
CA HIS A 347 7.13 5.24 3.17
C HIS A 347 8.51 5.76 3.57
N PHE A 348 8.58 6.98 4.07
CA PHE A 348 9.84 7.59 4.47
C PHE A 348 10.47 6.88 5.68
N ALA A 349 9.70 6.55 6.72
CA ALA A 349 10.20 5.78 7.86
C ALA A 349 10.77 4.42 7.44
N TYR A 350 10.09 3.73 6.51
CA TYR A 350 10.58 2.44 6.00
C TYR A 350 11.84 2.59 5.16
N ASP A 351 11.98 3.66 4.38
CA ASP A 351 13.22 3.94 3.64
C ASP A 351 14.40 4.23 4.58
N LEU A 352 14.14 4.83 5.75
CA LEU A 352 15.12 5.01 6.83
C LEU A 352 15.48 3.68 7.55
N GLY A 353 14.77 2.59 7.30
CA GLY A 353 14.96 1.33 8.04
C GLY A 353 14.22 1.27 9.38
N ILE A 354 13.38 2.26 9.69
CA ILE A 354 12.57 2.32 10.91
C ILE A 354 11.31 1.45 10.70
N GLU A 355 11.21 0.34 11.44
CA GLU A 355 10.04 -0.55 11.38
C GLU A 355 9.01 -0.26 12.44
N THR A 356 9.49 0.11 13.60
CA THR A 356 8.70 0.29 14.81
C THR A 356 9.08 1.60 15.48
N VAL A 357 8.21 2.09 16.35
CA VAL A 357 8.50 3.25 17.21
C VAL A 357 9.74 2.99 18.06
N ALA A 358 9.92 1.76 18.55
CA ALA A 358 11.09 1.39 19.34
C ALA A 358 12.40 1.48 18.55
N ASP A 359 12.39 1.22 17.24
CA ASP A 359 13.58 1.41 16.40
C ASP A 359 13.96 2.89 16.32
N ALA A 360 12.98 3.78 16.19
CA ALA A 360 13.21 5.23 16.20
C ALA A 360 13.75 5.71 17.54
N CYS A 361 13.13 5.28 18.65
CA CYS A 361 13.60 5.66 20.00
C CYS A 361 15.05 5.20 20.24
N ARG A 362 15.43 4.00 19.80
CA ARG A 362 16.83 3.54 19.92
C ARG A 362 17.79 4.42 19.13
N ALA A 363 17.42 4.78 17.90
CA ALA A 363 18.25 5.65 17.06
C ALA A 363 18.44 7.04 17.69
N VAL A 364 17.38 7.61 18.25
CA VAL A 364 17.41 8.89 18.98
C VAL A 364 18.30 8.80 20.22
N ALA A 365 18.10 7.78 21.05
CA ALA A 365 18.90 7.59 22.26
C ALA A 365 20.40 7.38 21.97
N ALA A 366 20.73 6.73 20.84
CA ALA A 366 22.09 6.46 20.43
C ALA A 366 22.74 7.58 19.63
N GLY A 367 21.98 8.58 19.17
CA GLY A 367 22.49 9.61 18.25
C GLY A 367 22.77 9.08 16.84
N GLU A 368 22.16 7.93 16.47
CA GLU A 368 22.36 7.32 15.17
C GLU A 368 21.55 8.09 14.10
N ALA A 369 22.22 8.79 13.21
CA ALA A 369 21.58 9.62 12.19
C ALA A 369 22.22 9.50 10.81
N ALA A 370 21.53 10.01 9.80
CA ALA A 370 22.01 10.12 8.43
C ALA A 370 21.54 11.43 7.79
N GLY A 371 22.39 11.98 6.92
CA GLY A 371 21.99 13.03 6.00
C GLY A 371 21.09 12.49 4.90
N VAL A 372 19.98 13.16 4.64
CA VAL A 372 19.06 12.81 3.57
C VAL A 372 18.80 13.99 2.65
N ASP A 373 18.61 13.67 1.39
CA ASP A 373 18.24 14.65 0.40
C ASP A 373 16.78 15.09 0.57
N VAL A 374 16.55 16.38 0.32
CA VAL A 374 15.21 16.94 0.21
C VAL A 374 15.05 17.54 -1.18
N ALA A 375 13.91 17.33 -1.80
CA ALA A 375 13.57 18.00 -3.04
C ALA A 375 12.64 19.20 -2.74
N ARG A 376 12.82 20.27 -3.51
CA ARG A 376 12.07 21.51 -3.39
C ARG A 376 11.43 21.83 -4.72
N PHE A 377 10.23 22.39 -4.68
CA PHE A 377 9.60 23.01 -5.84
C PHE A 377 9.23 24.46 -5.53
N THR A 378 9.47 25.33 -6.51
CA THR A 378 9.20 26.78 -6.43
C THR A 378 8.60 27.25 -7.73
N PRO A 379 7.79 28.33 -7.72
CA PRO A 379 7.42 29.03 -8.95
C PRO A 379 8.67 29.45 -9.74
N GLY A 380 8.56 29.47 -11.07
CA GLY A 380 9.66 29.91 -11.94
C GLY A 380 10.01 31.39 -11.73
N PRO A 381 11.19 31.85 -12.17
CA PRO A 381 11.76 33.17 -11.87
C PRO A 381 11.02 34.37 -12.52
N GLY A 382 9.86 34.14 -13.13
CA GLY A 382 9.07 35.20 -13.77
C GLY A 382 8.06 35.93 -12.88
N ARG A 383 7.91 35.50 -11.59
CA ARG A 383 7.01 36.17 -10.63
C ARG A 383 7.76 36.53 -9.36
N ALA A 384 7.82 37.78 -9.03
CA ALA A 384 8.37 38.28 -7.76
C ALA A 384 7.52 37.77 -6.59
N GLU A 385 8.19 37.49 -5.46
CA GLU A 385 7.57 37.30 -4.14
C GLU A 385 6.82 38.58 -3.75
N GLY A 386 5.58 38.74 -4.17
CA GLY A 386 4.84 39.99 -3.87
C GLY A 386 3.48 40.12 -4.53
N ASP A 387 3.23 39.42 -5.64
CA ASP A 387 1.89 39.40 -6.22
C ASP A 387 1.05 38.35 -5.49
N GLY A 388 -0.01 38.77 -4.83
CA GLY A 388 -0.86 38.07 -3.87
C GLY A 388 -1.60 36.81 -4.38
N ASP A 389 -1.14 36.20 -5.45
CA ASP A 389 -1.54 34.89 -5.94
C ASP A 389 -0.30 33.97 -5.95
N GLY A 390 0.20 33.70 -4.74
CA GLY A 390 1.41 32.93 -4.47
C GLY A 390 1.29 31.50 -4.98
N GLY A 391 1.86 31.22 -6.14
CA GLY A 391 1.94 29.88 -6.68
C GLY A 391 2.54 28.90 -5.67
N ALA A 392 2.05 27.66 -5.64
CA ALA A 392 2.46 26.64 -4.70
C ALA A 392 3.98 26.44 -4.68
N SER A 393 4.58 26.52 -3.51
CA SER A 393 5.99 26.19 -3.24
C SER A 393 6.07 25.22 -2.06
N GLY A 394 7.09 24.39 -2.01
CA GLY A 394 7.23 23.46 -0.89
C GLY A 394 8.38 22.47 -1.04
N TYR A 395 8.48 21.60 -0.05
CA TYR A 395 9.44 20.51 -0.02
C TYR A 395 8.73 19.17 -0.15
N PHE A 396 9.45 18.18 -0.67
CA PHE A 396 8.96 16.80 -0.65
C PHE A 396 10.11 15.82 -0.34
N LEU A 397 9.78 14.86 0.49
CA LEU A 397 10.69 13.80 0.90
C LEU A 397 10.59 12.58 -0.02
N ASN A 398 9.42 12.30 -0.58
CA ASN A 398 9.17 11.12 -1.38
C ASN A 398 8.98 11.46 -2.84
N THR A 399 7.84 12.02 -3.21
CA THR A 399 7.45 12.14 -4.62
C THR A 399 6.68 13.40 -4.92
N PHE A 400 6.90 13.91 -6.13
CA PHE A 400 6.13 14.98 -6.74
C PHE A 400 5.55 14.48 -8.07
N SER A 401 4.36 14.91 -8.43
CA SER A 401 3.72 14.53 -9.69
C SER A 401 2.81 15.60 -10.25
N LEU A 402 2.71 15.61 -11.59
CA LEU A 402 1.83 16.48 -12.36
C LEU A 402 1.04 15.64 -13.36
N GLY A 403 -0.22 15.97 -13.61
CA GLY A 403 -1.09 15.27 -14.57
C GLY A 403 -2.08 14.33 -13.91
N SER A 404 -2.14 13.06 -14.31
CA SER A 404 -3.20 12.12 -13.91
C SER A 404 -3.12 11.65 -12.44
N TYR A 405 -1.96 11.69 -11.81
CA TYR A 405 -1.78 11.17 -10.46
C TYR A 405 -2.45 12.01 -9.34
N PRO A 406 -2.40 13.35 -9.35
CA PRO A 406 -3.15 14.18 -8.42
C PRO A 406 -4.64 13.86 -8.40
N GLU A 407 -5.26 13.66 -9.56
CA GLU A 407 -6.65 13.26 -9.69
C GLU A 407 -6.92 11.88 -9.05
N LEU A 408 -6.01 10.92 -9.27
CA LEU A 408 -6.08 9.60 -8.63
C LEU A 408 -6.04 9.70 -7.11
N VAL A 409 -5.15 10.52 -6.55
CA VAL A 409 -5.04 10.75 -5.11
C VAL A 409 -6.35 11.31 -4.56
N ARG A 410 -6.88 12.37 -5.17
CA ARG A 410 -8.12 13.05 -4.78
C ARG A 410 -9.34 12.12 -4.81
N ILE A 411 -9.50 11.32 -5.87
CA ILE A 411 -10.61 10.37 -6.00
C ILE A 411 -10.48 9.26 -4.95
N ARG A 412 -9.28 8.72 -4.75
CA ARG A 412 -9.05 7.70 -3.74
C ARG A 412 -9.35 8.20 -2.33
N GLU A 413 -8.95 9.41 -1.98
CA GLU A 413 -9.21 10.01 -0.67
C GLU A 413 -10.70 10.22 -0.43
N ARG A 414 -11.45 10.62 -1.45
CA ARG A 414 -12.90 10.77 -1.39
C ARG A 414 -13.63 9.45 -1.10
N TRP A 415 -13.14 8.33 -1.66
CA TRP A 415 -13.80 7.03 -1.55
C TRP A 415 -13.25 6.14 -0.44
N ALA A 416 -11.99 6.33 -0.02
CA ALA A 416 -11.34 5.49 0.99
C ALA A 416 -12.10 5.38 2.32
N PRO A 417 -12.74 6.43 2.86
CA PRO A 417 -13.54 6.32 4.09
C PRO A 417 -14.77 5.42 3.95
N ARG A 418 -15.34 5.29 2.73
CA ARG A 418 -16.58 4.54 2.47
C ARG A 418 -16.34 3.08 2.14
N ILE A 419 -15.32 2.78 1.33
CA ILE A 419 -15.10 1.44 0.77
C ILE A 419 -13.74 0.85 1.09
N GLY A 420 -12.94 1.55 1.92
CA GLY A 420 -11.57 1.15 2.26
C GLY A 420 -10.53 1.60 1.23
N ALA A 421 -9.30 1.76 1.67
CA ALA A 421 -8.22 2.35 0.88
C ALA A 421 -7.87 1.56 -0.40
N TRP A 422 -7.97 0.23 -0.39
CA TRP A 422 -7.63 -0.61 -1.54
C TRP A 422 -8.71 -0.58 -2.64
N PRO A 423 -10.00 -0.83 -2.35
CA PRO A 423 -11.06 -0.68 -3.34
C PRO A 423 -11.14 0.75 -3.90
N ALA A 424 -10.97 1.77 -3.05
CA ALA A 424 -10.93 3.16 -3.48
C ALA A 424 -9.79 3.43 -4.46
N GLY A 425 -8.62 2.81 -4.26
CA GLY A 425 -7.49 2.87 -5.19
C GLY A 425 -7.81 2.25 -6.55
N VAL A 426 -8.53 1.13 -6.59
CA VAL A 426 -8.98 0.49 -7.84
C VAL A 426 -9.98 1.38 -8.57
N VAL A 427 -10.99 1.89 -7.86
CA VAL A 427 -12.01 2.80 -8.42
C VAL A 427 -11.34 4.06 -8.99
N ALA A 428 -10.43 4.68 -8.23
CA ALA A 428 -9.67 5.84 -8.67
C ALA A 428 -8.83 5.54 -9.92
N GLY A 429 -8.14 4.40 -9.95
CA GLY A 429 -7.35 3.98 -11.11
C GLY A 429 -8.20 3.78 -12.37
N VAL A 430 -9.34 3.11 -12.25
CA VAL A 430 -10.28 2.92 -13.37
C VAL A 430 -10.86 4.26 -13.84
N HIS A 431 -11.22 5.13 -12.91
CA HIS A 431 -11.75 6.46 -13.22
C HIS A 431 -10.72 7.29 -13.96
N VAL A 432 -9.51 7.44 -13.43
CA VAL A 432 -8.40 8.18 -14.04
C VAL A 432 -8.04 7.63 -15.43
N LEU A 433 -8.00 6.31 -15.59
CA LEU A 433 -7.78 5.70 -16.91
C LEU A 433 -8.86 6.06 -17.93
N ARG A 434 -10.10 6.35 -17.49
CA ARG A 434 -11.21 6.70 -18.37
C ARG A 434 -11.32 8.22 -18.63
N THR A 435 -11.08 9.05 -17.63
CA THR A 435 -11.41 10.48 -17.61
C THR A 435 -10.21 11.42 -17.70
N SER A 436 -9.03 11.03 -17.16
CA SER A 436 -7.92 11.98 -17.03
C SER A 436 -7.46 12.54 -18.38
N GLY A 437 -7.35 13.87 -18.41
CA GLY A 437 -6.83 14.63 -19.53
C GLY A 437 -5.31 14.47 -19.70
N GLN A 438 -4.81 15.00 -20.79
CA GLN A 438 -3.39 15.18 -21.04
C GLN A 438 -3.04 16.64 -20.75
N VAL A 439 -1.90 16.86 -20.14
CA VAL A 439 -1.38 18.19 -19.82
C VAL A 439 -0.30 18.55 -20.86
N GLU A 440 -0.43 19.67 -21.51
CA GLU A 440 0.62 20.20 -22.38
C GLU A 440 1.53 21.10 -21.54
N ALA A 441 2.82 20.78 -21.51
CA ALA A 441 3.80 21.55 -20.74
C ALA A 441 5.18 21.51 -21.39
N GLY A 442 5.95 22.56 -21.18
CA GLY A 442 7.33 22.68 -21.67
C GLY A 442 8.31 21.91 -20.78
N LEU A 443 9.00 20.92 -21.34
CA LEU A 443 10.05 20.17 -20.68
C LEU A 443 11.33 20.20 -21.51
N GLY A 444 12.43 20.75 -20.94
CA GLY A 444 13.72 20.85 -21.62
C GLY A 444 13.66 21.68 -22.90
N GLY A 445 12.92 22.80 -22.88
CA GLY A 445 12.76 23.70 -24.02
C GLY A 445 11.86 23.20 -25.14
N ARG A 446 11.08 22.13 -24.93
CA ARG A 446 10.15 21.59 -25.93
C ARG A 446 8.78 21.36 -25.30
N GLN A 447 7.74 21.79 -25.99
CA GLN A 447 6.36 21.46 -25.63
C GLN A 447 6.10 19.97 -25.78
N ARG A 448 5.52 19.38 -24.76
CA ARG A 448 5.21 17.94 -24.69
C ARG A 448 3.83 17.71 -24.15
N LEU A 449 3.12 16.80 -24.77
CA LEU A 449 1.87 16.30 -24.27
C LEU A 449 2.16 15.20 -23.23
N LEU A 450 1.80 15.45 -21.97
CA LEU A 450 2.08 14.61 -20.83
C LEU A 450 0.79 13.96 -20.34
N TRP A 451 0.81 12.68 -20.10
CA TRP A 451 -0.24 12.02 -19.33
C TRP A 451 0.10 12.02 -17.84
N GLN A 452 1.39 11.85 -17.53
CA GLN A 452 1.91 11.93 -16.17
C GLN A 452 3.38 12.35 -16.18
N LEU A 453 3.74 13.26 -15.31
CA LEU A 453 5.10 13.53 -14.88
C LEU A 453 5.24 13.06 -13.43
N PHE A 454 6.24 12.26 -13.15
CA PHE A 454 6.63 11.81 -11.83
C PHE A 454 8.05 12.27 -11.55
N VAL A 455 8.28 12.83 -10.38
CA VAL A 455 9.60 13.24 -9.89
C VAL A 455 9.81 12.64 -8.52
N GLY A 456 10.72 11.69 -8.42
CA GLY A 456 11.12 11.09 -7.15
C GLY A 456 12.29 11.82 -6.52
N ASN A 457 12.24 12.01 -5.22
CA ASN A 457 13.37 12.47 -4.42
C ASN A 457 14.34 11.30 -4.24
N CYS A 458 15.46 11.31 -4.97
CA CYS A 458 16.39 10.19 -5.18
C CYS A 458 15.89 9.08 -6.12
N ALA A 459 16.79 8.18 -6.51
CA ALA A 459 16.53 7.10 -7.44
C ALA A 459 15.64 6.01 -6.84
N TYR A 460 14.54 5.73 -7.50
CA TYR A 460 13.63 4.65 -7.12
C TYR A 460 13.97 3.33 -7.82
N LYS A 461 13.86 2.21 -7.07
CA LYS A 461 13.81 0.85 -7.62
C LYS A 461 12.36 0.52 -7.95
N GLY A 462 12.16 -0.21 -9.04
CA GLY A 462 10.87 -0.77 -9.38
C GLY A 462 10.43 -0.47 -10.80
N ILE A 463 9.61 -1.36 -11.30
CA ILE A 463 8.99 -1.32 -12.61
C ILE A 463 7.60 -0.74 -12.39
N GLY A 464 7.28 0.40 -13.00
CA GLY A 464 5.93 0.94 -12.95
C GLY A 464 5.82 2.45 -12.74
N LEU A 465 4.57 2.92 -12.77
CA LEU A 465 4.22 4.34 -12.68
C LEU A 465 4.30 4.90 -11.24
N ALA A 466 4.27 4.01 -10.24
CA ALA A 466 4.41 4.36 -8.83
C ALA A 466 5.52 3.50 -8.21
N PRO A 467 6.78 3.93 -8.29
CA PRO A 467 7.89 3.20 -7.69
C PRO A 467 7.80 3.24 -6.17
N VAL A 468 8.07 2.11 -5.54
CA VAL A 468 7.72 1.88 -4.13
C VAL A 468 8.89 2.13 -3.19
N ARG A 469 10.15 2.21 -3.69
CA ARG A 469 11.34 2.31 -2.83
C ARG A 469 12.55 2.96 -3.47
N ARG A 470 13.28 3.70 -2.66
CA ARG A 470 14.52 4.35 -3.04
C ARG A 470 15.73 3.43 -2.88
N ARG A 471 16.74 3.69 -3.71
CA ARG A 471 18.02 2.99 -3.63
C ARG A 471 18.96 3.63 -2.64
N ASP A 472 18.83 4.92 -2.50
CA ASP A 472 19.66 5.80 -1.70
C ASP A 472 18.79 6.98 -1.25
N LEU A 473 19.07 7.55 -0.10
CA LEU A 473 18.39 8.73 0.42
C LEU A 473 19.20 10.01 0.18
N ALA A 474 20.41 9.89 -0.36
CA ALA A 474 21.35 10.99 -0.55
C ALA A 474 22.16 10.82 -1.85
N ASP A 475 21.51 10.53 -2.99
CA ASP A 475 22.17 10.38 -4.30
C ASP A 475 22.34 11.70 -5.06
N GLY A 476 21.82 12.80 -4.54
CA GLY A 476 21.92 14.15 -5.12
C GLY A 476 21.09 14.35 -6.39
N LEU A 477 20.22 13.40 -6.76
CA LEU A 477 19.50 13.41 -8.04
C LEU A 477 17.99 13.25 -7.87
N LEU A 478 17.23 13.86 -8.77
CA LEU A 478 15.80 13.63 -8.97
C LEU A 478 15.60 12.47 -9.95
N ASP A 479 14.71 11.54 -9.65
CA ASP A 479 14.28 10.47 -10.56
C ASP A 479 13.06 10.95 -11.36
N VAL A 480 13.29 11.50 -12.54
CA VAL A 480 12.24 12.07 -13.40
C VAL A 480 11.72 10.99 -14.34
N ARG A 481 10.42 10.72 -14.28
CA ARG A 481 9.74 9.76 -15.16
C ARG A 481 8.58 10.44 -15.84
N VAL A 482 8.58 10.37 -17.17
CA VAL A 482 7.59 11.00 -18.03
C VAL A 482 6.81 9.93 -18.76
N VAL A 483 5.50 9.96 -18.65
CA VAL A 483 4.59 9.21 -19.50
C VAL A 483 3.99 10.17 -20.51
N ARG A 484 4.36 9.97 -21.78
CA ARG A 484 3.90 10.81 -22.87
C ARG A 484 2.43 10.55 -23.17
N GLY A 485 1.69 11.62 -23.42
CA GLY A 485 0.37 11.60 -23.99
C GLY A 485 0.35 11.10 -25.43
N GLY A 486 -0.84 10.93 -26.01
CA GLY A 486 -1.03 10.57 -27.42
C GLY A 486 -2.27 9.69 -27.65
N ARG A 487 -2.59 9.49 -28.92
CA ARG A 487 -3.85 8.89 -29.38
C ARG A 487 -4.18 7.50 -28.81
N TRP A 488 -3.20 6.72 -28.36
CA TRP A 488 -3.38 5.38 -27.79
C TRP A 488 -2.65 5.20 -26.45
N ALA A 489 -2.31 6.28 -25.75
CA ALA A 489 -1.51 6.22 -24.51
C ALA A 489 -2.15 5.30 -23.48
N ARG A 490 -3.48 5.37 -23.30
CA ARG A 490 -4.24 4.54 -22.35
C ARG A 490 -4.16 3.04 -22.67
N ALA A 491 -4.40 2.67 -23.94
CA ALA A 491 -4.34 1.27 -24.38
C ALA A 491 -2.93 0.70 -24.27
N ARG A 492 -1.91 1.50 -24.61
CA ARG A 492 -0.50 1.12 -24.49
C ARG A 492 -0.04 0.97 -23.06
N LEU A 493 -0.50 1.84 -22.14
CA LEU A 493 -0.21 1.71 -20.71
C LEU A 493 -0.89 0.47 -20.12
N PHE A 494 -2.14 0.20 -20.50
CA PHE A 494 -2.83 -1.01 -20.09
C PHE A 494 -2.13 -2.28 -20.59
N ALA A 495 -1.75 -2.33 -21.85
CA ALA A 495 -0.99 -3.43 -22.43
C ALA A 495 0.39 -3.60 -21.78
N ALA A 496 1.09 -2.50 -21.49
CA ALA A 496 2.37 -2.51 -20.80
C ALA A 496 2.26 -2.98 -19.34
N ALA A 497 1.17 -2.61 -18.65
CA ALA A 497 0.88 -3.08 -17.30
C ALA A 497 0.63 -4.59 -17.26
N LEU A 498 -0.13 -5.13 -18.24
CA LEU A 498 -0.40 -6.56 -18.37
C LEU A 498 0.87 -7.38 -18.68
N THR A 499 1.80 -6.82 -19.44
CA THR A 499 3.01 -7.54 -19.89
C THR A 499 4.23 -7.32 -18.99
N SER A 500 4.09 -6.55 -17.89
CA SER A 500 5.20 -6.16 -16.99
C SER A 500 6.38 -5.46 -17.70
N VAL A 501 6.16 -4.92 -18.91
CA VAL A 501 7.19 -4.32 -19.78
C VAL A 501 7.07 -2.79 -19.83
N VAL A 502 6.49 -2.18 -18.81
CA VAL A 502 6.25 -0.71 -18.75
C VAL A 502 7.55 0.08 -18.99
N ASN A 503 8.69 -0.38 -18.47
CA ASN A 503 9.98 0.30 -18.63
C ASN A 503 10.56 0.24 -20.06
N ARG A 504 10.06 -0.63 -20.94
CA ARG A 504 10.48 -0.73 -22.35
C ARG A 504 9.51 -0.05 -23.31
N SER A 505 8.45 0.55 -22.79
CA SER A 505 7.49 1.28 -23.62
C SER A 505 8.13 2.57 -24.15
N PRO A 506 8.02 2.89 -25.43
CA PRO A 506 8.50 4.15 -26.00
C PRO A 506 7.76 5.39 -25.47
N LEU A 507 6.66 5.20 -24.75
CA LEU A 507 5.90 6.27 -24.07
C LEU A 507 6.53 6.67 -22.73
N HIS A 508 7.42 5.83 -22.18
CA HIS A 508 8.05 6.06 -20.89
C HIS A 508 9.50 6.51 -21.10
N SER A 509 9.83 7.68 -20.57
CA SER A 509 11.20 8.17 -20.53
C SER A 509 11.62 8.45 -19.09
N THR A 510 12.84 8.06 -18.76
CA THR A 510 13.44 8.30 -17.43
C THR A 510 14.68 9.16 -17.59
N ALA A 511 14.85 10.08 -16.66
CA ALA A 511 16.07 10.89 -16.57
C ALA A 511 16.43 11.10 -15.10
N ARG A 512 17.73 11.27 -14.83
CA ARG A 512 18.23 11.68 -13.51
C ARG A 512 18.80 13.07 -13.62
N LEU A 513 18.24 14.00 -12.88
CA LEU A 513 18.56 15.41 -12.98
C LEU A 513 18.76 16.01 -11.58
N ARG A 514 19.60 17.03 -11.46
CA ARG A 514 19.68 17.83 -10.24
C ARG A 514 18.59 18.90 -10.16
N ARG A 515 18.09 19.31 -11.34
CA ARG A 515 17.11 20.39 -11.48
C ARG A 515 16.23 20.13 -12.70
N LEU A 516 14.94 20.37 -12.55
CA LEU A 516 13.93 20.24 -13.61
C LEU A 516 13.14 21.56 -13.67
N ARG A 517 13.06 22.17 -14.86
CA ARG A 517 12.17 23.29 -15.13
C ARG A 517 10.99 22.81 -15.96
N ILE A 518 9.80 23.23 -15.58
CA ILE A 518 8.53 22.93 -16.27
C ILE A 518 7.89 24.28 -16.55
N ASN A 519 7.62 24.58 -17.83
CA ASN A 519 7.05 25.84 -18.27
C ASN A 519 5.70 25.61 -18.93
N ASP A 520 4.95 26.68 -19.12
CA ASP A 520 3.68 26.68 -19.88
C ASP A 520 2.66 25.67 -19.33
N ILE A 521 2.58 25.55 -18.02
CA ILE A 521 1.60 24.69 -17.36
C ILE A 521 0.24 25.40 -17.45
N PRO A 522 -0.81 24.75 -18.01
CA PRO A 522 -2.14 25.34 -18.07
C PRO A 522 -2.70 25.61 -16.67
N SER A 523 -3.44 26.74 -16.52
CA SER A 523 -4.16 27.07 -15.30
C SER A 523 -5.15 25.94 -14.90
N GLY A 524 -5.36 25.75 -13.61
CA GLY A 524 -6.19 24.66 -13.09
C GLY A 524 -5.53 23.28 -13.13
N THR A 525 -4.26 23.18 -13.57
CA THR A 525 -3.51 21.93 -13.51
C THR A 525 -3.14 21.62 -12.06
N LEU A 526 -3.47 20.41 -11.61
CA LEU A 526 -3.13 19.96 -10.26
C LEU A 526 -1.74 19.32 -10.21
N LEU A 527 -1.02 19.61 -9.14
CA LEU A 527 0.19 18.90 -8.74
C LEU A 527 -0.06 18.13 -7.44
N ALA A 528 0.70 17.08 -7.19
CA ALA A 528 0.69 16.38 -5.91
C ALA A 528 2.13 16.15 -5.42
N TYR A 529 2.35 16.33 -4.12
CA TYR A 529 3.63 16.08 -3.47
C TYR A 529 3.40 15.42 -2.10
N ASP A 530 4.08 14.33 -1.85
CA ASP A 530 3.98 13.51 -0.63
C ASP A 530 2.55 13.18 -0.16
N GLY A 531 1.56 13.24 -1.08
CA GLY A 531 0.16 12.98 -0.82
C GLY A 531 -0.71 14.24 -0.67
N GLU A 532 -0.12 15.43 -0.61
CA GLU A 532 -0.84 16.70 -0.68
C GLU A 532 -1.10 17.10 -2.13
N VAL A 533 -2.19 17.83 -2.39
CA VAL A 533 -2.59 18.28 -3.73
C VAL A 533 -2.73 19.82 -3.71
N ALA A 534 -2.13 20.46 -4.71
CA ALA A 534 -2.20 21.90 -4.90
C ALA A 534 -2.39 22.23 -6.38
N GLU A 535 -2.71 23.48 -6.69
CA GLU A 535 -2.71 24.00 -8.07
C GLU A 535 -1.27 24.34 -8.50
N ALA A 536 -0.92 23.93 -9.72
CA ALA A 536 0.40 24.17 -10.27
C ALA A 536 0.49 25.61 -10.83
N PRO A 537 1.54 26.38 -10.52
CA PRO A 537 1.81 27.64 -11.20
C PRO A 537 2.19 27.40 -12.66
N ALA A 538 2.09 28.44 -13.50
CA ALA A 538 2.41 28.35 -14.93
C ALA A 538 3.85 27.91 -15.21
N GLU A 539 4.78 28.26 -14.31
CA GLU A 539 6.16 27.80 -14.34
C GLU A 539 6.57 27.20 -13.00
N LEU A 540 7.27 26.07 -13.04
CA LEU A 540 7.80 25.36 -11.89
C LEU A 540 9.28 25.06 -12.05
N LEU A 541 10.03 25.29 -10.99
CA LEU A 541 11.38 24.80 -10.82
C LEU A 541 11.39 23.75 -9.72
N VAL A 542 11.80 22.54 -10.04
CA VAL A 542 12.03 21.46 -9.07
C VAL A 542 13.53 21.26 -8.96
N ASP A 543 14.09 21.41 -7.77
CA ASP A 543 15.52 21.23 -7.51
C ASP A 543 15.80 20.36 -6.30
N LYS A 544 17.06 20.01 -6.13
CA LYS A 544 17.53 19.06 -5.14
C LYS A 544 18.43 19.75 -4.12
N LEU A 545 18.08 19.59 -2.85
CA LEU A 545 18.93 19.96 -1.70
C LEU A 545 19.61 18.70 -1.21
N HIS A 546 20.92 18.60 -1.48
CA HIS A 546 21.71 17.41 -1.18
C HIS A 546 22.08 17.34 0.30
N GLU A 547 21.78 16.21 0.96
CA GLU A 547 22.05 15.94 2.38
C GLU A 547 21.57 17.07 3.32
N ALA A 548 20.47 17.76 2.94
CA ALA A 548 20.03 18.97 3.62
C ALA A 548 19.34 18.71 4.96
N LEU A 549 18.86 17.50 5.21
CA LEU A 549 18.14 17.17 6.43
C LEU A 549 18.84 16.02 7.18
N THR A 550 19.21 16.27 8.43
CA THR A 550 19.69 15.21 9.34
C THR A 550 18.50 14.48 9.95
N VAL A 551 18.48 13.13 9.81
CA VAL A 551 17.37 12.30 10.30
C VAL A 551 17.89 11.14 11.12
N TYR A 552 17.32 10.94 12.33
CA TYR A 552 17.65 9.77 13.15
C TYR A 552 17.19 8.48 12.47
N ARG A 553 18.10 7.50 12.43
CA ARG A 553 17.83 6.20 11.85
C ARG A 553 18.73 5.13 12.48
N PRO A 554 18.21 3.89 12.68
CA PRO A 554 19.06 2.80 13.12
C PRO A 554 20.17 2.53 12.11
N LEU A 555 21.41 2.50 12.55
CA LEU A 555 22.52 2.05 11.70
C LEU A 555 22.43 0.52 11.51
N PRO A 556 22.82 -0.02 10.35
CA PRO A 556 22.92 -1.45 10.17
C PRO A 556 23.99 -1.99 11.12
N ALA A 557 23.60 -3.02 11.91
CA ALA A 557 24.50 -3.73 12.81
C ALA A 557 25.58 -4.49 12.05
#